data_32dc222b9e8e5043ffe5ea5135354e45
#
_entry.id   32dc222b9e8e5043ffe5ea5135354e45
#
_cell.length_a   1.000
_cell.length_b   1.000
_cell.length_c   1.000
_cell.angle_alpha   90.00
_cell.angle_beta   90.00
_cell.angle_gamma   90.00
#
_symmetry.space_group_name_H-M   'P 1'
#
loop_
_entity.id
_entity.type
_entity.pdbx_description
1 polymer ?
#
loop_
_entity_poly.entity_id
_entity_poly.type
_entity_poly.pdbx_seq_one_letter_code
_entity_poly.pdbx_strand_id
1 'polypeptide(L)'
;MGTITRSSKGLCVAGTHGKTTTSTMAAHLFHQSHVGCTAFLGGISKNYGTNLLLSPASPYTVIEADEFDRSFHWLSPYMSVITSTDPDHLDIYGTREAYLESFRHYTTLIQPGGALIIRKGLALQPDVQPGVRTYTYSRDEGDFHAENIRIGNGEIIIDFIAPDTRINDIRLGVPIGINIENGVAAMALAHLNGVTDEEIRQGCLLYTSPSPRD
;
A
#
# COMPACT_ATOMS: atom_id res chain seq x y z
N MET A 1 6.37 -16.68 -0.73
CA MET A 1 5.35 -15.63 -0.83
C MET A 1 4.21 -16.02 -1.78
N GLY A 2 4.47 -16.50 -3.00
CA GLY A 2 3.42 -16.87 -3.95
C GLY A 2 2.40 -17.89 -3.43
N THR A 3 2.81 -18.90 -2.68
CA THR A 3 1.88 -19.88 -2.07
C THR A 3 0.96 -19.21 -1.05
N ILE A 4 1.47 -18.27 -0.26
CA ILE A 4 0.70 -17.56 0.78
C ILE A 4 -0.41 -16.72 0.13
N THR A 5 -0.10 -15.95 -0.92
CA THR A 5 -1.09 -15.12 -1.60
C THR A 5 -2.16 -15.91 -2.36
N ARG A 6 -1.93 -17.20 -2.64
CA ARG A 6 -2.96 -18.12 -3.19
C ARG A 6 -3.91 -18.64 -2.12
N SER A 7 -3.47 -18.73 -0.88
CA SER A 7 -4.26 -19.27 0.26
C SER A 7 -4.87 -18.18 1.15
N SER A 8 -4.55 -16.91 0.91
CA SER A 8 -5.05 -15.75 1.65
C SER A 8 -5.40 -14.61 0.69
N LYS A 9 -6.09 -13.59 1.18
CA LYS A 9 -6.29 -12.35 0.44
C LYS A 9 -5.02 -11.49 0.50
N GLY A 10 -4.13 -11.64 -0.50
CA GLY A 10 -2.90 -10.89 -0.59
C GLY A 10 -3.14 -9.40 -0.84
N LEU A 11 -2.71 -8.56 0.10
CA LEU A 11 -2.67 -7.10 -0.03
C LEU A 11 -1.23 -6.72 -0.35
N CYS A 12 -0.95 -6.51 -1.63
CA CYS A 12 0.40 -6.38 -2.14
C CYS A 12 0.74 -4.91 -2.41
N VAL A 13 1.94 -4.48 -2.04
CA VAL A 13 2.44 -3.13 -2.33
C VAL A 13 3.65 -3.24 -3.25
N ALA A 14 3.50 -2.77 -4.49
CA ALA A 14 4.53 -2.76 -5.52
C ALA A 14 4.96 -1.33 -5.87
N GLY A 15 6.10 -1.19 -6.51
CA GLY A 15 6.63 0.08 -7.01
C GLY A 15 8.09 0.29 -6.66
N THR A 16 8.78 1.13 -7.41
CA THR A 16 10.21 1.42 -7.21
C THR A 16 10.49 2.03 -5.83
N HIS A 17 9.64 2.96 -5.40
CA HIS A 17 9.78 3.70 -4.13
C HIS A 17 8.51 3.61 -3.29
N GLY A 18 8.63 3.71 -1.97
CA GLY A 18 7.50 3.77 -1.04
C GLY A 18 6.91 2.41 -0.64
N LYS A 19 7.34 1.29 -1.21
CA LYS A 19 6.83 -0.06 -0.88
C LYS A 19 6.85 -0.35 0.62
N THR A 20 8.03 -0.30 1.24
CA THR A 20 8.22 -0.64 2.65
C THR A 20 7.42 0.26 3.58
N THR A 21 7.42 1.58 3.31
CA THR A 21 6.65 2.52 4.12
C THR A 21 5.16 2.25 4.01
N THR A 22 4.63 2.14 2.78
CA THR A 22 3.20 1.91 2.55
C THR A 22 2.74 0.55 3.09
N SER A 23 3.51 -0.52 2.86
CA SER A 23 3.16 -1.85 3.37
C SER A 23 3.20 -1.92 4.90
N THR A 24 4.16 -1.25 5.54
CA THR A 24 4.26 -1.19 7.01
C THR A 24 3.11 -0.36 7.60
N MET A 25 2.74 0.77 6.98
CA MET A 25 1.57 1.56 7.39
C MET A 25 0.29 0.75 7.23
N ALA A 26 0.08 0.10 6.09
CA ALA A 26 -1.09 -0.75 5.87
C ALA A 26 -1.15 -1.88 6.89
N ALA A 27 -0.06 -2.63 7.09
CA ALA A 27 0.00 -3.69 8.09
C ALA A 27 -0.33 -3.20 9.50
N HIS A 28 0.13 -1.99 9.86
CA HIS A 28 -0.18 -1.39 11.15
C HIS A 28 -1.68 -1.07 11.27
N LEU A 29 -2.29 -0.43 10.25
CA LEU A 29 -3.72 -0.12 10.25
C LEU A 29 -4.58 -1.38 10.39
N PHE A 30 -4.26 -2.44 9.66
CA PHE A 30 -4.97 -3.72 9.79
C PHE A 30 -4.74 -4.37 11.17
N HIS A 31 -3.49 -4.42 11.63
CA HIS A 31 -3.14 -5.10 12.88
C HIS A 31 -3.77 -4.41 14.11
N GLN A 32 -3.94 -3.09 14.08
CA GLN A 32 -4.62 -2.30 15.13
C GLN A 32 -6.15 -2.40 15.06
N SER A 33 -6.71 -2.86 13.94
CA SER A 33 -8.14 -2.93 13.72
C SER A 33 -8.72 -4.31 14.07
N HIS A 34 -10.04 -4.38 14.11
CA HIS A 34 -10.75 -5.65 14.27
C HIS A 34 -10.53 -6.64 13.11
N VAL A 35 -10.08 -6.14 11.94
CA VAL A 35 -9.86 -6.96 10.73
C VAL A 35 -8.61 -7.83 10.86
N GLY A 36 -7.54 -7.28 11.40
CA GLY A 36 -6.26 -7.96 11.53
C GLY A 36 -5.57 -8.25 10.18
N CYS A 37 -4.31 -8.67 10.24
CA CYS A 37 -3.58 -9.23 9.09
C CYS A 37 -2.36 -10.03 9.52
N THR A 38 -1.96 -11.01 8.75
CA THR A 38 -0.58 -11.46 8.70
C THR A 38 0.21 -10.49 7.81
N ALA A 39 1.47 -10.17 8.14
CA ALA A 39 2.27 -9.27 7.32
C ALA A 39 3.73 -9.72 7.21
N PHE A 40 4.27 -9.63 5.99
CA PHE A 40 5.67 -9.82 5.67
C PHE A 40 6.23 -8.50 5.17
N LEU A 41 7.02 -7.81 6.00
CA LEU A 41 7.49 -6.45 5.77
C LEU A 41 8.93 -6.45 5.27
N GLY A 42 9.26 -5.51 4.41
CA GLY A 42 10.61 -5.32 3.90
C GLY A 42 11.60 -4.73 4.90
N GLY A 43 11.15 -4.28 6.07
CA GLY A 43 11.97 -3.73 7.14
C GLY A 43 11.36 -4.00 8.51
N ILE A 44 12.15 -3.81 9.58
CA ILE A 44 11.67 -3.98 10.95
C ILE A 44 10.74 -2.83 11.31
N SER A 45 9.49 -3.14 11.65
CA SER A 45 8.53 -2.16 12.15
C SER A 45 8.95 -1.68 13.54
N LYS A 46 9.04 -0.37 13.73
CA LYS A 46 9.32 0.21 15.06
C LYS A 46 8.17 -0.01 16.05
N ASN A 47 6.94 -0.08 15.56
CA ASN A 47 5.78 -0.35 16.41
C ASN A 47 5.83 -1.76 17.04
N TYR A 48 6.43 -2.74 16.34
CA TYR A 48 6.35 -4.15 16.72
C TYR A 48 7.72 -4.81 16.96
N GLY A 49 8.82 -4.16 16.59
CA GLY A 49 10.18 -4.72 16.73
C GLY A 49 10.46 -5.94 15.84
N THR A 50 9.64 -6.15 14.80
CA THR A 50 9.74 -7.30 13.89
C THR A 50 9.30 -6.92 12.48
N ASN A 51 9.67 -7.74 11.50
CA ASN A 51 9.19 -7.66 10.13
C ASN A 51 8.14 -8.74 9.79
N LEU A 52 7.70 -9.51 10.80
CA LEU A 52 6.67 -10.54 10.66
C LEU A 52 5.56 -10.32 11.69
N LEU A 53 4.34 -10.09 11.23
CA LEU A 53 3.15 -10.07 12.06
C LEU A 53 2.30 -11.30 11.72
N LEU A 54 1.76 -11.97 12.73
CA LEU A 54 0.92 -13.16 12.56
C LEU A 54 -0.49 -12.88 13.11
N SER A 55 -1.48 -13.17 12.29
CA SER A 55 -2.90 -13.14 12.66
C SER A 55 -3.64 -14.30 12.00
N PRO A 56 -3.58 -15.50 12.60
CA PRO A 56 -4.16 -16.70 11.98
C PRO A 56 -5.66 -16.63 11.73
N ALA A 57 -6.37 -15.78 12.45
CA ALA A 57 -7.82 -15.57 12.30
C ALA A 57 -8.18 -14.66 11.12
N SER A 58 -7.24 -13.85 10.63
CA SER A 58 -7.49 -12.93 9.53
C SER A 58 -7.25 -13.59 8.17
N PRO A 59 -8.12 -13.36 7.17
CA PRO A 59 -7.91 -13.84 5.81
C PRO A 59 -6.89 -13.01 5.04
N TYR A 60 -6.44 -11.87 5.58
CA TYR A 60 -5.59 -10.92 4.87
C TYR A 60 -4.11 -11.13 5.16
N THR A 61 -3.30 -10.97 4.11
CA THR A 61 -1.84 -10.98 4.22
C THR A 61 -1.25 -9.77 3.49
N VAL A 62 -0.59 -8.88 4.23
CA VAL A 62 0.12 -7.73 3.67
C VAL A 62 1.52 -8.15 3.26
N ILE A 63 1.89 -7.87 2.00
CA ILE A 63 3.18 -8.28 1.42
C ILE A 63 3.76 -7.13 0.61
N GLU A 64 5.06 -6.87 0.79
CA GLU A 64 5.84 -6.06 -0.12
C GLU A 64 6.12 -6.87 -1.41
N ALA A 65 5.65 -6.37 -2.55
CA ALA A 65 5.79 -7.01 -3.86
C ALA A 65 7.03 -6.46 -4.55
N ASP A 66 8.13 -7.20 -4.47
CA ASP A 66 9.42 -6.76 -4.99
C ASP A 66 9.55 -7.02 -6.49
N GLU A 67 9.87 -5.95 -7.24
CA GLU A 67 10.06 -5.98 -8.68
C GLU A 67 11.50 -6.35 -9.09
N PHE A 68 12.47 -6.30 -8.18
CA PHE A 68 13.90 -6.40 -8.47
C PHE A 68 14.24 -7.54 -9.42
N ASP A 69 13.88 -8.78 -9.09
CA ASP A 69 14.12 -9.98 -9.89
C ASP A 69 12.84 -10.55 -10.53
N ARG A 70 11.81 -9.70 -10.70
CA ARG A 70 10.47 -10.08 -11.12
C ARG A 70 9.78 -11.06 -10.14
N SER A 71 10.23 -11.13 -8.88
CA SER A 71 9.61 -12.05 -7.89
C SER A 71 8.14 -11.73 -7.62
N PHE A 72 7.70 -10.47 -7.82
CA PHE A 72 6.29 -10.09 -7.72
C PHE A 72 5.39 -10.80 -8.76
N HIS A 73 5.93 -11.36 -9.85
CA HIS A 73 5.16 -12.17 -10.81
C HIS A 73 4.69 -13.52 -10.25
N TRP A 74 5.25 -13.97 -9.14
CA TRP A 74 4.82 -15.20 -8.48
C TRP A 74 3.69 -14.99 -7.49
N LEU A 75 3.29 -13.75 -7.24
CA LEU A 75 2.21 -13.41 -6.34
C LEU A 75 0.85 -13.59 -7.03
N SER A 76 -0.19 -13.71 -6.20
CA SER A 76 -1.59 -13.70 -6.61
C SER A 76 -2.33 -12.65 -5.77
N PRO A 77 -2.16 -11.35 -6.07
CA PRO A 77 -2.74 -10.28 -5.26
C PRO A 77 -4.28 -10.33 -5.28
N TYR A 78 -4.91 -10.21 -4.11
CA TYR A 78 -6.32 -9.85 -4.04
C TYR A 78 -6.49 -8.35 -4.30
N MET A 79 -5.71 -7.52 -3.62
CA MET A 79 -5.59 -6.10 -3.94
C MET A 79 -4.12 -5.71 -4.06
N SER A 80 -3.84 -4.74 -4.91
CA SER A 80 -2.48 -4.21 -5.05
C SER A 80 -2.46 -2.70 -5.08
N VAL A 81 -1.46 -2.12 -4.39
CA VAL A 81 -1.06 -0.72 -4.55
C VAL A 81 0.15 -0.67 -5.45
N ILE A 82 0.17 0.27 -6.41
CA ILE A 82 1.38 0.63 -7.18
C ILE A 82 1.76 2.06 -6.83
N THR A 83 2.92 2.22 -6.17
CA THR A 83 3.37 3.51 -5.63
C THR A 83 4.17 4.34 -6.61
N SER A 84 5.02 3.69 -7.42
CA SER A 84 5.84 4.34 -8.46
C SER A 84 6.28 3.32 -9.50
N THR A 85 6.66 3.80 -10.67
CA THR A 85 7.23 3.00 -11.78
C THR A 85 8.41 3.74 -12.39
N ASP A 86 9.19 4.46 -11.55
CA ASP A 86 10.41 5.10 -11.98
C ASP A 86 11.43 4.03 -12.39
N PRO A 87 12.08 4.15 -13.54
CA PRO A 87 13.00 3.11 -14.02
C PRO A 87 14.14 2.91 -13.03
N ASP A 88 14.22 1.72 -12.47
CA ASP A 88 15.31 1.24 -11.65
C ASP A 88 15.72 -0.16 -12.13
N HIS A 89 16.86 -0.67 -11.67
CA HIS A 89 17.33 -2.02 -12.03
C HIS A 89 17.40 -2.26 -13.55
N LEU A 90 17.82 -1.24 -14.32
CA LEU A 90 17.95 -1.36 -15.79
C LEU A 90 19.00 -2.38 -16.22
N ASP A 91 19.91 -2.77 -15.33
CA ASP A 91 20.82 -3.91 -15.50
C ASP A 91 20.07 -5.25 -15.64
N ILE A 92 18.89 -5.37 -15.00
CA ILE A 92 18.02 -6.56 -15.06
C ILE A 92 16.98 -6.44 -16.18
N TYR A 93 16.38 -5.26 -16.33
CA TYR A 93 15.27 -5.03 -17.25
C TYR A 93 15.70 -4.61 -18.65
N GLY A 94 16.89 -4.05 -18.80
CA GLY A 94 17.44 -3.56 -20.06
C GLY A 94 16.90 -2.21 -20.50
N THR A 95 15.58 -2.04 -20.55
CA THR A 95 14.93 -0.80 -20.98
C THR A 95 13.79 -0.38 -20.06
N ARG A 96 13.42 0.90 -20.13
CA ARG A 96 12.24 1.43 -19.42
C ARG A 96 10.95 0.73 -19.86
N GLU A 97 10.83 0.46 -21.14
CA GLU A 97 9.65 -0.21 -21.70
C GLU A 97 9.50 -1.62 -21.15
N ALA A 98 10.58 -2.39 -21.05
CA ALA A 98 10.58 -3.72 -20.43
C ALA A 98 10.25 -3.67 -18.94
N TYR A 99 10.70 -2.62 -18.23
CA TYR A 99 10.36 -2.39 -16.84
C TYR A 99 8.85 -2.12 -16.69
N LEU A 100 8.27 -1.21 -17.46
CA LEU A 100 6.83 -0.92 -17.45
C LEU A 100 6.00 -2.14 -17.87
N GLU A 101 6.44 -2.92 -18.85
CA GLU A 101 5.75 -4.15 -19.27
C GLU A 101 5.73 -5.20 -18.14
N SER A 102 6.79 -5.27 -17.32
CA SER A 102 6.83 -6.13 -16.15
C SER A 102 5.75 -5.74 -15.12
N PHE A 103 5.57 -4.43 -14.87
CA PHE A 103 4.47 -3.94 -14.01
C PHE A 103 3.10 -4.17 -14.67
N ARG A 104 2.98 -3.96 -15.97
CA ARG A 104 1.75 -4.24 -16.70
C ARG A 104 1.36 -5.72 -16.56
N HIS A 105 2.30 -6.64 -16.77
CA HIS A 105 2.08 -8.05 -16.52
C HIS A 105 1.67 -8.34 -15.07
N TYR A 106 2.32 -7.71 -14.08
CA TYR A 106 1.95 -7.87 -12.68
C TYR A 106 0.49 -7.48 -12.42
N THR A 107 -0.06 -6.45 -13.08
CA THR A 107 -1.46 -6.06 -12.91
C THR A 107 -2.44 -7.12 -13.41
N THR A 108 -2.05 -7.99 -14.36
CA THR A 108 -2.89 -9.11 -14.82
C THR A 108 -3.07 -10.20 -13.76
N LEU A 109 -2.22 -10.23 -12.72
CA LEU A 109 -2.23 -11.25 -11.66
C LEU A 109 -3.22 -10.93 -10.54
N ILE A 110 -3.78 -9.71 -10.53
CA ILE A 110 -4.76 -9.31 -9.51
C ILE A 110 -6.05 -10.12 -9.71
N GLN A 111 -6.54 -10.70 -8.62
CA GLN A 111 -7.68 -11.62 -8.65
C GLN A 111 -9.00 -10.87 -8.91
N PRO A 112 -9.92 -11.45 -9.69
CA PRO A 112 -11.29 -10.95 -9.82
C PRO A 112 -11.97 -10.77 -8.45
N GLY A 113 -12.75 -9.69 -8.32
CA GLY A 113 -13.35 -9.29 -7.05
C GLY A 113 -12.44 -8.43 -6.16
N GLY A 114 -11.17 -8.32 -6.50
CA GLY A 114 -10.20 -7.45 -5.85
C GLY A 114 -10.11 -6.06 -6.47
N ALA A 115 -8.99 -5.37 -6.22
CA ALA A 115 -8.76 -4.03 -6.74
C ALA A 115 -7.29 -3.71 -6.99
N LEU A 116 -7.05 -2.84 -7.98
CA LEU A 116 -5.81 -2.11 -8.17
C LEU A 116 -5.99 -0.68 -7.63
N ILE A 117 -5.06 -0.22 -6.81
CA ILE A 117 -4.95 1.16 -6.32
C ILE A 117 -3.66 1.72 -6.91
N ILE A 118 -3.75 2.54 -7.93
CA ILE A 118 -2.60 3.03 -8.67
C ILE A 118 -2.37 4.53 -8.43
N ARG A 119 -1.13 4.91 -8.18
CA ARG A 119 -0.76 6.32 -8.04
C ARG A 119 -1.06 7.06 -9.33
N LYS A 120 -1.73 8.20 -9.20
CA LYS A 120 -2.07 9.06 -10.35
C LYS A 120 -0.82 9.62 -11.02
N GLY A 121 -0.84 9.70 -12.34
CA GLY A 121 0.27 10.26 -13.13
C GLY A 121 1.38 9.26 -13.49
N LEU A 122 1.28 7.98 -13.11
CA LEU A 122 2.23 6.97 -13.58
C LEU A 122 2.05 6.72 -15.09
N ALA A 123 3.17 6.48 -15.77
CA ALA A 123 3.16 6.13 -17.20
C ALA A 123 2.63 4.71 -17.47
N LEU A 124 2.40 3.92 -16.42
CA LEU A 124 1.89 2.56 -16.50
C LEU A 124 0.45 2.54 -17.01
N GLN A 125 0.22 1.73 -18.04
CA GLN A 125 -1.13 1.35 -18.48
C GLN A 125 -1.45 -0.04 -17.92
N PRO A 126 -2.26 -0.16 -16.86
CA PRO A 126 -2.56 -1.44 -16.24
C PRO A 126 -3.41 -2.32 -17.15
N ASP A 127 -3.24 -3.63 -17.03
CA ASP A 127 -3.99 -4.65 -17.75
C ASP A 127 -4.68 -5.59 -16.74
N VAL A 128 -5.73 -5.10 -16.11
CA VAL A 128 -6.43 -5.84 -15.07
C VAL A 128 -7.48 -6.78 -15.65
N GLN A 129 -7.70 -7.90 -14.97
CA GLN A 129 -8.72 -8.86 -15.35
C GLN A 129 -10.15 -8.31 -15.18
N PRO A 130 -11.14 -8.82 -15.94
CA PRO A 130 -12.54 -8.53 -15.68
C PRO A 130 -12.92 -8.81 -14.22
N GLY A 131 -13.66 -7.87 -13.60
CA GLY A 131 -14.05 -7.96 -12.20
C GLY A 131 -13.04 -7.39 -11.20
N VAL A 132 -11.87 -6.89 -11.64
CA VAL A 132 -10.94 -6.12 -10.83
C VAL A 132 -11.30 -4.63 -10.94
N ARG A 133 -11.51 -3.98 -9.80
CA ARG A 133 -11.76 -2.54 -9.75
C ARG A 133 -10.43 -1.79 -9.79
N THR A 134 -10.39 -0.65 -10.46
CA THR A 134 -9.21 0.22 -10.47
C THR A 134 -9.56 1.56 -9.83
N TYR A 135 -8.72 1.97 -8.88
CA TYR A 135 -8.78 3.26 -8.21
C TYR A 135 -7.47 4.01 -8.38
N THR A 136 -7.57 5.32 -8.48
CA THR A 136 -6.42 6.22 -8.48
C THR A 136 -6.23 6.82 -7.09
N TYR A 137 -4.96 7.08 -6.72
CA TYR A 137 -4.66 7.85 -5.52
C TYR A 137 -3.49 8.79 -5.75
N SER A 138 -3.44 9.85 -4.98
CA SER A 138 -2.26 10.68 -4.81
C SER A 138 -2.34 11.46 -3.50
N ARG A 139 -1.42 12.41 -3.31
CA ARG A 139 -1.45 13.29 -2.14
C ARG A 139 -2.72 14.13 -2.07
N ASP A 140 -3.18 14.70 -3.19
CA ASP A 140 -4.18 15.77 -3.26
C ASP A 140 -5.23 15.62 -4.38
N GLU A 141 -5.20 14.49 -5.09
CA GLU A 141 -6.19 14.20 -6.14
C GLU A 141 -6.36 12.69 -6.37
N GLY A 142 -7.41 12.29 -7.09
CA GLY A 142 -7.75 10.88 -7.37
C GLY A 142 -8.94 10.41 -6.55
N ASP A 143 -9.26 9.12 -6.68
CA ASP A 143 -10.35 8.50 -5.92
C ASP A 143 -10.06 8.52 -4.41
N PHE A 144 -8.78 8.35 -4.05
CA PHE A 144 -8.28 8.50 -2.69
C PHE A 144 -7.24 9.61 -2.64
N HIS A 145 -7.42 10.57 -1.75
CA HIS A 145 -6.48 11.69 -1.58
C HIS A 145 -6.62 12.34 -0.21
N ALA A 146 -5.76 13.31 0.07
CA ALA A 146 -5.84 14.14 1.25
C ALA A 146 -6.32 15.55 0.91
N GLU A 147 -7.15 16.10 1.78
CA GLU A 147 -7.54 17.52 1.77
C GLU A 147 -7.17 18.19 3.10
N ASN A 148 -7.31 19.51 3.16
CA ASN A 148 -7.07 20.32 4.37
C ASN A 148 -5.75 19.96 5.07
N ILE A 149 -4.68 19.76 4.28
CA ILE A 149 -3.36 19.38 4.79
C ILE A 149 -2.79 20.53 5.63
N ARG A 150 -2.54 20.23 6.91
CA ARG A 150 -1.98 21.17 7.89
C ARG A 150 -0.66 20.61 8.41
N ILE A 151 0.42 21.33 8.17
CA ILE A 151 1.78 20.94 8.58
C ILE A 151 2.32 22.03 9.50
N GLY A 152 2.68 21.67 10.72
CA GLY A 152 3.22 22.61 11.69
C GLY A 152 3.47 21.97 13.04
N ASN A 153 4.35 22.56 13.84
CA ASN A 153 4.64 22.11 15.21
C ASN A 153 5.05 20.63 15.31
N GLY A 154 5.67 20.07 14.26
CA GLY A 154 6.06 18.65 14.23
C GLY A 154 4.89 17.69 13.97
N GLU A 155 3.74 18.18 13.53
CA GLU A 155 2.56 17.39 13.21
C GLU A 155 2.15 17.56 11.74
N ILE A 156 1.54 16.52 11.19
CA ILE A 156 0.79 16.56 9.94
C ILE A 156 -0.64 16.09 10.24
N ILE A 157 -1.62 16.94 9.90
CA ILE A 157 -3.04 16.63 10.02
C ILE A 157 -3.67 16.76 8.65
N ILE A 158 -4.47 15.78 8.26
CA ILE A 158 -5.14 15.71 6.96
C ILE A 158 -6.59 15.30 7.12
N ASP A 159 -7.40 15.60 6.11
CA ASP A 159 -8.66 14.91 5.89
C ASP A 159 -8.42 13.85 4.79
N PHE A 160 -8.78 12.60 5.06
CA PHE A 160 -8.72 11.53 4.06
C PHE A 160 -10.03 11.47 3.29
N ILE A 161 -9.94 11.50 1.97
CA ILE A 161 -11.06 11.41 1.05
C ILE A 161 -11.05 10.08 0.34
N ALA A 162 -12.18 9.41 0.35
CA ALA A 162 -12.46 8.19 -0.40
C ALA A 162 -13.74 8.40 -1.25
N PRO A 163 -14.05 7.54 -2.23
CA PRO A 163 -15.24 7.69 -3.09
C PRO A 163 -16.57 7.77 -2.33
N ASP A 164 -16.64 7.20 -1.15
CA ASP A 164 -17.85 7.03 -0.35
C ASP A 164 -17.77 7.62 1.06
N THR A 165 -16.60 8.13 1.49
CA THR A 165 -16.43 8.70 2.82
C THR A 165 -15.37 9.79 2.88
N ARG A 166 -15.44 10.57 3.98
CA ARG A 166 -14.44 11.56 4.36
C ARG A 166 -14.11 11.37 5.84
N ILE A 167 -12.85 11.15 6.15
CA ILE A 167 -12.37 11.06 7.53
C ILE A 167 -11.58 12.33 7.85
N ASN A 168 -12.16 13.18 8.70
CA ASN A 168 -11.54 14.46 9.05
C ASN A 168 -10.49 14.31 10.14
N ASP A 169 -9.53 15.25 10.15
CA ASP A 169 -8.56 15.47 11.24
C ASP A 169 -7.72 14.24 11.60
N ILE A 170 -7.24 13.51 10.59
CA ILE A 170 -6.32 12.41 10.80
C ILE A 170 -4.92 12.98 11.09
N ARG A 171 -4.36 12.64 12.25
CA ARG A 171 -2.97 12.92 12.60
C ARG A 171 -2.06 11.79 12.13
N LEU A 172 -1.03 12.14 11.38
CA LEU A 172 0.00 11.18 10.97
C LEU A 172 1.09 11.15 12.03
N GLY A 173 1.34 9.98 12.62
CA GLY A 173 2.35 9.77 13.67
C GLY A 173 3.78 9.97 13.17
N VAL A 174 4.00 10.02 11.86
CA VAL A 174 5.31 10.32 11.23
C VAL A 174 5.17 11.56 10.34
N PRO A 175 5.53 12.74 10.84
CA PRO A 175 5.31 14.02 10.17
C PRO A 175 6.36 14.33 9.09
N ILE A 176 6.50 13.45 8.11
CA ILE A 176 7.33 13.65 6.91
C ILE A 176 6.39 13.76 5.71
N GLY A 177 6.51 14.84 4.92
CA GLY A 177 5.56 15.18 3.86
C GLY A 177 5.30 14.08 2.82
N ILE A 178 6.32 13.27 2.47
CA ILE A 178 6.16 12.12 1.56
C ILE A 178 5.22 11.04 2.15
N ASN A 179 5.09 10.97 3.46
CA ASN A 179 4.23 10.00 4.13
C ASN A 179 2.74 10.33 4.00
N ILE A 180 2.36 11.52 3.56
CA ILE A 180 0.95 11.82 3.25
C ILE A 180 0.48 10.90 2.13
N GLU A 181 1.21 10.83 1.03
CA GLU A 181 0.83 9.99 -0.12
C GLU A 181 0.90 8.49 0.20
N ASN A 182 1.96 8.05 0.92
CA ASN A 182 2.07 6.67 1.41
C ASN A 182 0.91 6.32 2.37
N GLY A 183 0.53 7.27 3.23
CA GLY A 183 -0.59 7.14 4.15
C GLY A 183 -1.93 7.03 3.44
N VAL A 184 -2.16 7.86 2.41
CA VAL A 184 -3.37 7.78 1.57
C VAL A 184 -3.50 6.38 0.96
N ALA A 185 -2.43 5.82 0.41
CA ALA A 185 -2.44 4.48 -0.16
C ALA A 185 -2.74 3.39 0.89
N ALA A 186 -2.12 3.49 2.07
CA ALA A 186 -2.34 2.55 3.17
C ALA A 186 -3.78 2.63 3.72
N MET A 187 -4.31 3.86 3.88
CA MET A 187 -5.70 4.09 4.30
C MET A 187 -6.70 3.60 3.25
N ALA A 188 -6.42 3.77 1.95
CA ALA A 188 -7.24 3.24 0.88
C ALA A 188 -7.36 1.71 0.94
N LEU A 189 -6.24 0.99 1.14
CA LEU A 189 -6.27 -0.46 1.37
C LEU A 189 -7.10 -0.83 2.60
N ALA A 190 -6.90 -0.13 3.72
CA ALA A 190 -7.61 -0.39 4.97
C ALA A 190 -9.12 -0.16 4.80
N HIS A 191 -9.51 0.98 4.24
CA HIS A 191 -10.91 1.35 3.99
C HIS A 191 -11.64 0.33 3.10
N LEU A 192 -11.05 -0.04 1.96
CA LEU A 192 -11.63 -1.00 1.02
C LEU A 192 -11.81 -2.41 1.61
N ASN A 193 -11.15 -2.72 2.72
CA ASN A 193 -11.22 -4.01 3.40
C ASN A 193 -11.91 -3.94 4.77
N GLY A 194 -12.67 -2.89 5.05
CA GLY A 194 -13.58 -2.81 6.18
C GLY A 194 -12.96 -2.35 7.50
N VAL A 195 -11.74 -1.80 7.50
CA VAL A 195 -11.20 -1.08 8.65
C VAL A 195 -12.05 0.19 8.84
N THR A 196 -12.58 0.41 10.03
CA THR A 196 -13.48 1.53 10.29
C THR A 196 -12.75 2.88 10.31
N ASP A 197 -13.48 3.96 10.08
CA ASP A 197 -12.95 5.33 10.08
C ASP A 197 -12.21 5.66 11.40
N GLU A 198 -12.76 5.22 12.53
CA GLU A 198 -12.13 5.44 13.83
C GLU A 198 -10.84 4.62 14.00
N GLU A 199 -10.83 3.36 13.55
CA GLU A 199 -9.62 2.53 13.58
C GLU A 199 -8.53 3.09 12.67
N ILE A 200 -8.89 3.63 11.48
CA ILE A 200 -7.95 4.34 10.60
C ILE A 200 -7.36 5.54 11.31
N ARG A 201 -8.18 6.38 11.95
CA ARG A 201 -7.73 7.56 12.70
C ARG A 201 -6.75 7.20 13.81
N GLN A 202 -7.10 6.21 14.63
CA GLN A 202 -6.25 5.75 15.74
C GLN A 202 -4.96 5.09 15.23
N GLY A 203 -5.04 4.26 14.21
CA GLY A 203 -3.88 3.63 13.61
C GLY A 203 -2.88 4.64 13.02
N CYS A 204 -3.37 5.66 12.32
CA CYS A 204 -2.49 6.71 11.77
C CYS A 204 -1.77 7.51 12.86
N LEU A 205 -2.43 7.80 13.99
CA LEU A 205 -1.82 8.49 15.11
C LEU A 205 -0.71 7.65 15.77
N LEU A 206 -0.93 6.35 15.91
CA LEU A 206 -0.03 5.44 16.62
C LEU A 206 1.13 4.92 15.74
N TYR A 207 1.05 5.12 14.43
CA TYR A 207 2.07 4.64 13.50
C TYR A 207 3.42 5.34 13.71
N THR A 208 4.49 4.55 13.74
CA THR A 208 5.87 5.04 13.71
C THR A 208 6.60 4.46 12.50
N SER A 209 7.44 5.27 11.85
CA SER A 209 8.19 4.84 10.66
C SER A 209 9.03 3.58 10.92
N PRO A 210 9.17 2.67 9.95
CA PRO A 210 10.09 1.55 10.07
C PRO A 210 11.53 2.06 10.29
N SER A 211 12.38 1.22 10.89
CA SER A 211 13.81 1.51 10.96
C SER A 211 14.40 1.55 9.54
N PRO A 212 15.31 2.48 9.23
CA PRO A 212 16.06 2.39 7.99
C PRO A 212 16.68 0.99 7.86
N ARG A 213 16.75 0.48 6.64
CA ARG A 213 17.56 -0.72 6.36
C ARG A 213 19.02 -0.31 6.56
N ASP A 214 19.73 -1.00 7.43
CA ASP A 214 21.18 -0.89 7.57
C ASP A 214 21.87 -1.49 6.35
#